data_f0115dbb1ceb01a3e7307e7ab47ff380
#
_entry.id   f0115dbb1ceb01a3e7307e7ab47ff380
#
_cell.length_a   1.000
_cell.length_b   1.000
_cell.length_c   1.000
_cell.angle_alpha   90.00
_cell.angle_beta   90.00
_cell.angle_gamma   90.00
#
_symmetry.space_group_name_H-M   'P 1'
#
loop_
_entity.id
_entity.type
_entity.pdbx_description
1 polymer ?
#
loop_
_entity_poly.entity_id
_entity_poly.type
_entity_poly.pdbx_seq_one_letter_code
_entity_poly.pdbx_strand_id
1 'polypeptide(L)'
;GHSSSAPFCDGTHKKRGFVGAETASTDTFDQRAETIEGKSLTVRDDKRCAFVRFCHAENAQGERENIWSILAKGDVASDSTVRELASACPAGRLNVQSESGELLEPELKPGITVVQDPEQAVSAGLYVHGYIPLESADGEEYELRNRYMLCRCGLSREKPICDATHVPAAFDDGHIEK
;
A
#
# COMPACT_ATOMS: atom_id res chain seq x y z
N GLY A 1 6.47 16.22 3.62
CA GLY A 1 7.22 15.52 4.62
C GLY A 1 8.17 16.38 5.45
N HIS A 2 8.14 17.73 5.34
CA HIS A 2 9.05 18.62 6.08
C HIS A 2 8.32 19.57 7.04
N SER A 3 7.07 19.27 7.36
CA SER A 3 6.31 20.06 8.32
C SER A 3 6.88 19.91 9.73
N SER A 4 6.98 21.02 10.47
CA SER A 4 7.29 20.98 11.90
C SER A 4 6.07 20.67 12.77
N SER A 5 4.87 20.59 12.15
CA SER A 5 3.59 20.30 12.78
C SER A 5 2.98 19.00 12.23
N ALA A 6 3.82 18.04 11.80
CA ALA A 6 3.34 16.75 11.30
C ALA A 6 2.35 16.10 12.30
N PRO A 7 1.31 15.42 11.83
CA PRO A 7 1.00 15.10 10.44
C PRO A 7 0.34 16.25 9.64
N PHE A 8 0.12 17.41 10.23
CA PHE A 8 -0.53 18.56 9.59
C PHE A 8 0.47 19.38 8.77
N CYS A 9 -0.04 20.07 7.75
CA CYS A 9 0.77 20.92 6.88
C CYS A 9 0.92 22.31 7.50
N ASP A 10 2.17 22.79 7.64
CA ASP A 10 2.52 24.14 8.10
C ASP A 10 2.98 25.08 6.97
N GLY A 11 2.89 24.64 5.71
CA GLY A 11 3.33 25.41 4.55
C GLY A 11 4.84 25.37 4.27
N THR A 12 5.63 24.58 5.01
CA THR A 12 7.10 24.45 4.81
C THR A 12 7.45 23.99 3.39
N HIS A 13 6.57 23.21 2.72
CA HIS A 13 6.76 22.79 1.34
C HIS A 13 6.99 23.98 0.37
N LYS A 14 6.31 25.12 0.57
CA LYS A 14 6.50 26.33 -0.25
C LYS A 14 7.90 26.91 -0.09
N LYS A 15 8.41 26.96 1.14
CA LYS A 15 9.74 27.49 1.44
C LYS A 15 10.87 26.60 0.91
N ARG A 16 10.61 25.28 0.81
CA ARG A 16 11.59 24.30 0.31
C ARG A 16 11.51 24.01 -1.18
N GLY A 17 10.63 24.72 -1.91
CA GLY A 17 10.49 24.52 -3.36
C GLY A 17 10.03 23.10 -3.71
N PHE A 18 9.14 22.52 -2.89
CA PHE A 18 8.62 21.18 -3.15
C PHE A 18 7.85 21.15 -4.48
N VAL A 19 8.20 20.21 -5.33
CA VAL A 19 7.51 19.95 -6.59
C VAL A 19 6.62 18.73 -6.41
N GLY A 20 5.32 18.94 -6.45
CA GLY A 20 4.29 17.90 -6.31
C GLY A 20 3.79 17.38 -7.65
N ALA A 21 4.61 17.40 -8.70
CA ALA A 21 4.20 16.88 -10.00
C ALA A 21 3.73 15.44 -9.88
N GLU A 22 2.57 15.16 -10.43
CA GLU A 22 1.99 13.83 -10.47
C GLU A 22 2.64 13.02 -11.59
N THR A 23 3.08 11.82 -11.27
CA THR A 23 3.87 10.96 -12.16
C THR A 23 3.39 9.52 -12.12
N ALA A 24 2.42 9.19 -11.25
CA ALA A 24 1.82 7.87 -11.22
C ALA A 24 1.05 7.59 -12.50
N SER A 25 1.20 6.36 -13.03
CA SER A 25 0.37 5.90 -14.14
C SER A 25 -1.12 5.93 -13.77
N THR A 26 -1.96 6.35 -14.70
CA THR A 26 -3.42 6.27 -14.61
C THR A 26 -3.98 4.94 -15.11
N ASP A 27 -3.12 4.01 -15.56
CA ASP A 27 -3.54 2.66 -15.93
C ASP A 27 -4.33 2.01 -14.79
N THR A 28 -5.31 1.19 -15.16
CA THR A 28 -6.11 0.45 -14.18
C THR A 28 -5.31 -0.66 -13.50
N PHE A 29 -5.81 -1.17 -12.39
CA PHE A 29 -5.23 -2.32 -11.70
C PHE A 29 -5.04 -3.51 -12.65
N ASP A 30 -6.05 -3.80 -13.46
CA ASP A 30 -5.99 -4.93 -14.40
C ASP A 30 -4.93 -4.76 -15.48
N GLN A 31 -4.66 -3.53 -15.91
CA GLN A 31 -3.60 -3.23 -16.87
C GLN A 31 -2.20 -3.36 -16.28
N ARG A 32 -2.06 -3.07 -14.97
CA ARG A 32 -0.75 -3.13 -14.28
C ARG A 32 -0.47 -4.47 -13.63
N ALA A 33 -1.53 -5.15 -13.14
CA ALA A 33 -1.36 -6.30 -12.27
C ALA A 33 -0.94 -7.56 -13.04
N GLU A 34 0.08 -8.21 -12.52
CA GLU A 34 0.45 -9.57 -12.92
C GLU A 34 -0.41 -10.60 -12.18
N THR A 35 -0.65 -11.72 -12.84
CA THR A 35 -1.32 -12.87 -12.25
C THR A 35 -0.28 -13.85 -11.73
N ILE A 36 -0.40 -14.23 -10.45
CA ILE A 36 0.47 -15.20 -9.80
C ILE A 36 -0.39 -16.37 -9.35
N GLU A 37 -0.21 -17.50 -10.03
CA GLU A 37 -0.96 -18.71 -9.75
C GLU A 37 -0.30 -19.50 -8.62
N GLY A 38 -1.04 -19.76 -7.55
CA GLY A 38 -0.73 -20.76 -6.54
C GLY A 38 -1.35 -22.11 -6.94
N LYS A 39 -1.35 -23.09 -6.01
CA LYS A 39 -1.97 -24.40 -6.26
C LYS A 39 -3.50 -24.34 -6.26
N SER A 40 -4.07 -23.48 -5.45
CA SER A 40 -5.50 -23.39 -5.15
C SER A 40 -6.06 -21.97 -5.21
N LEU A 41 -5.18 -20.97 -5.20
CA LEU A 41 -5.54 -19.56 -5.26
C LEU A 41 -4.75 -18.83 -6.32
N THR A 42 -5.36 -17.81 -6.87
CA THR A 42 -4.70 -16.83 -7.76
C THR A 42 -4.60 -15.50 -7.04
N VAL A 43 -3.42 -14.90 -7.05
CA VAL A 43 -3.17 -13.56 -6.51
C VAL A 43 -2.81 -12.62 -7.66
N ARG A 44 -3.44 -11.45 -7.66
CA ARG A 44 -3.09 -10.33 -8.56
C ARG A 44 -2.17 -9.38 -7.82
N ASP A 45 -1.06 -9.00 -8.47
CA ASP A 45 -0.02 -8.10 -7.92
C ASP A 45 0.25 -6.94 -8.86
N ASP A 46 -0.14 -5.72 -8.50
CA ASP A 46 0.07 -4.52 -9.32
C ASP A 46 1.41 -3.81 -9.08
N LYS A 47 2.26 -4.36 -8.22
CA LYS A 47 3.61 -3.87 -7.86
C LYS A 47 3.67 -2.53 -7.10
N ARG A 48 2.58 -1.82 -6.89
CA ARG A 48 2.51 -0.57 -6.10
C ARG A 48 2.68 -0.86 -4.61
N CYS A 49 3.91 -1.05 -4.17
CA CYS A 49 4.24 -1.47 -2.81
C CYS A 49 4.64 -0.26 -1.94
N ALA A 50 3.95 -0.06 -0.83
CA ALA A 50 4.34 0.92 0.19
C ALA A 50 5.34 0.37 1.22
N PHE A 51 5.74 -0.90 1.10
CA PHE A 51 6.72 -1.62 1.93
C PHE A 51 6.43 -1.57 3.44
N VAL A 52 5.17 -1.58 3.83
CA VAL A 52 4.73 -1.64 5.26
C VAL A 52 4.52 -3.08 5.76
N ARG A 53 4.89 -4.07 4.98
CA ARG A 53 5.09 -5.49 5.30
C ARG A 53 3.90 -6.27 5.88
N PHE A 54 2.68 -5.81 5.70
CA PHE A 54 1.47 -6.55 6.08
C PHE A 54 1.28 -7.87 5.30
N CYS A 55 2.08 -8.11 4.26
CA CYS A 55 2.09 -9.35 3.49
C CYS A 55 3.01 -10.44 4.06
N HIS A 56 3.32 -10.40 5.35
CA HIS A 56 4.13 -11.37 6.07
C HIS A 56 3.35 -11.91 7.28
N ALA A 57 3.54 -13.18 7.58
CA ALA A 57 3.03 -13.84 8.78
C ALA A 57 4.13 -14.61 9.50
N GLU A 58 3.95 -14.91 10.78
CA GLU A 58 4.80 -15.84 11.50
C GLU A 58 4.29 -17.26 11.33
N ASN A 59 5.19 -18.20 11.06
CA ASN A 59 4.88 -19.63 11.04
C ASN A 59 4.90 -20.21 12.48
N ALA A 60 4.60 -21.50 12.61
CA ALA A 60 4.58 -22.18 13.91
C ALA A 60 5.93 -22.23 14.62
N GLN A 61 7.04 -21.94 13.92
CA GLN A 61 8.40 -21.88 14.44
C GLN A 61 8.80 -20.43 14.83
N GLY A 62 7.92 -19.44 14.65
CA GLY A 62 8.21 -18.04 14.89
C GLY A 62 9.03 -17.38 13.78
N GLU A 63 9.13 -18.03 12.60
CA GLU A 63 9.84 -17.49 11.45
C GLU A 63 8.88 -16.67 10.58
N ARG A 64 9.37 -15.55 10.06
CA ARG A 64 8.60 -14.66 9.21
C ARG A 64 8.55 -15.17 7.77
N GLU A 65 7.38 -15.52 7.30
CA GLU A 65 7.11 -15.94 5.93
C GLU A 65 6.40 -14.83 5.14
N ASN A 66 6.75 -14.68 3.88
CA ASN A 66 6.03 -13.78 2.98
C ASN A 66 4.86 -14.50 2.30
N ILE A 67 3.91 -13.71 1.80
CA ILE A 67 2.70 -14.23 1.14
C ILE A 67 2.99 -15.20 -0.01
N TRP A 68 4.11 -15.03 -0.73
CA TRP A 68 4.47 -15.87 -1.88
C TRP A 68 4.90 -17.27 -1.45
N SER A 69 5.67 -17.39 -0.38
CA SER A 69 6.05 -18.70 0.17
C SER A 69 4.84 -19.42 0.78
N ILE A 70 3.89 -18.68 1.35
CA ILE A 70 2.63 -19.24 1.88
C ILE A 70 1.73 -19.71 0.74
N LEU A 71 1.56 -18.90 -0.31
CA LEU A 71 0.77 -19.23 -1.51
C LEU A 71 1.27 -20.54 -2.17
N ALA A 72 2.59 -20.75 -2.21
CA ALA A 72 3.20 -21.92 -2.82
C ALA A 72 2.86 -23.25 -2.07
N LYS A 73 2.45 -23.20 -0.81
CA LYS A 73 2.04 -24.38 -0.03
C LYS A 73 0.74 -24.97 -0.58
N GLY A 74 -0.27 -24.15 -0.81
CA GLY A 74 -1.55 -24.49 -1.44
C GLY A 74 -2.36 -25.51 -0.64
N ASP A 75 -2.38 -25.38 0.67
CA ASP A 75 -3.28 -26.07 1.57
C ASP A 75 -4.32 -25.09 2.14
N VAL A 76 -5.41 -25.60 2.72
CA VAL A 76 -6.54 -24.77 3.19
C VAL A 76 -6.13 -23.70 4.20
N ALA A 77 -5.20 -24.02 5.11
CA ALA A 77 -4.73 -23.07 6.12
C ALA A 77 -3.89 -21.95 5.47
N SER A 78 -3.00 -22.30 4.55
CA SER A 78 -2.20 -21.36 3.77
C SER A 78 -3.07 -20.46 2.91
N ASP A 79 -4.13 -20.99 2.28
CA ASP A 79 -5.09 -20.21 1.49
C ASP A 79 -5.82 -19.16 2.33
N SER A 80 -6.25 -19.53 3.55
CA SER A 80 -6.85 -18.57 4.49
C SER A 80 -5.89 -17.45 4.82
N THR A 81 -4.64 -17.79 5.15
CA THR A 81 -3.59 -16.82 5.49
C THR A 81 -3.30 -15.90 4.29
N VAL A 82 -3.21 -16.43 3.07
CA VAL A 82 -3.02 -15.61 1.85
C VAL A 82 -4.14 -14.60 1.67
N ARG A 83 -5.41 -15.02 1.88
CA ARG A 83 -6.56 -14.09 1.79
C ARG A 83 -6.48 -12.99 2.84
N GLU A 84 -6.13 -13.31 4.07
CA GLU A 84 -5.98 -12.36 5.16
C GLU A 84 -4.86 -11.35 4.87
N LEU A 85 -3.67 -11.82 4.48
CA LEU A 85 -2.53 -10.96 4.16
C LEU A 85 -2.78 -10.06 2.94
N ALA A 86 -3.41 -10.60 1.90
CA ALA A 86 -3.78 -9.80 0.74
C ALA A 86 -4.79 -8.71 1.11
N SER A 87 -5.82 -9.05 1.92
CA SER A 87 -6.83 -8.12 2.40
C SER A 87 -6.24 -7.04 3.33
N ALA A 88 -5.19 -7.38 4.10
CA ALA A 88 -4.50 -6.44 4.98
C ALA A 88 -3.55 -5.48 4.25
N CYS A 89 -3.26 -5.71 2.96
CA CYS A 89 -2.34 -4.84 2.20
C CYS A 89 -2.89 -3.42 2.03
N PRO A 90 -2.36 -2.39 2.72
CA PRO A 90 -2.96 -1.05 2.69
C PRO A 90 -2.73 -0.33 1.35
N ALA A 91 -1.76 -0.77 0.56
CA ALA A 91 -1.53 -0.22 -0.78
C ALA A 91 -2.53 -0.77 -1.82
N GLY A 92 -3.35 -1.79 -1.46
CA GLY A 92 -4.22 -2.46 -2.42
C GLY A 92 -3.47 -3.19 -3.54
N ARG A 93 -2.16 -3.40 -3.33
CA ARG A 93 -1.28 -4.06 -4.30
C ARG A 93 -1.69 -5.51 -4.56
N LEU A 94 -2.04 -6.23 -3.48
CA LEU A 94 -2.29 -7.66 -3.51
C LEU A 94 -3.79 -7.91 -3.39
N ASN A 95 -4.36 -8.64 -4.34
CA ASN A 95 -5.75 -9.08 -4.29
C ASN A 95 -5.84 -10.56 -4.66
N VAL A 96 -6.64 -11.31 -3.92
CA VAL A 96 -6.98 -12.68 -4.29
C VAL A 96 -8.08 -12.63 -5.34
N GLN A 97 -7.95 -13.44 -6.39
CA GLN A 97 -8.96 -13.60 -7.41
C GLN A 97 -9.80 -14.86 -7.13
N SER A 98 -11.11 -14.73 -7.27
CA SER A 98 -12.04 -15.88 -7.19
C SER A 98 -11.92 -16.74 -8.45
N GLU A 99 -12.52 -17.94 -8.42
CA GLU A 99 -12.63 -18.82 -9.61
C GLU A 99 -13.39 -18.15 -10.77
N SER A 100 -14.30 -17.21 -10.47
CA SER A 100 -15.02 -16.42 -11.50
C SER A 100 -14.21 -15.25 -12.05
N GLY A 101 -12.99 -15.00 -11.54
CA GLY A 101 -12.14 -13.90 -11.95
C GLY A 101 -12.36 -12.59 -11.19
N GLU A 102 -13.29 -12.56 -10.23
CA GLU A 102 -13.57 -11.39 -9.42
C GLU A 102 -12.49 -11.18 -8.34
N LEU A 103 -12.09 -9.93 -8.09
CA LEU A 103 -11.18 -9.59 -7.00
C LEU A 103 -11.91 -9.65 -5.65
N LEU A 104 -11.33 -10.37 -4.70
CA LEU A 104 -11.87 -10.49 -3.35
C LEU A 104 -11.34 -9.32 -2.50
N GLU A 105 -12.15 -8.28 -2.37
CA GLU A 105 -11.83 -7.09 -1.60
C GLU A 105 -12.43 -7.16 -0.19
N PRO A 106 -11.70 -6.68 0.84
CA PRO A 106 -12.27 -6.56 2.17
C PRO A 106 -13.35 -5.46 2.22
N GLU A 107 -14.32 -5.62 3.11
CA GLU A 107 -15.30 -4.57 3.39
C GLU A 107 -14.66 -3.50 4.28
N LEU A 108 -14.45 -2.29 3.75
CA LEU A 108 -13.80 -1.18 4.44
C LEU A 108 -14.70 0.05 4.46
N LYS A 109 -14.81 0.68 5.62
CA LYS A 109 -15.47 1.99 5.73
C LYS A 109 -14.57 3.08 5.16
N PRO A 110 -15.13 4.14 4.53
CA PRO A 110 -14.34 5.27 4.07
C PRO A 110 -13.52 5.90 5.19
N GLY A 111 -12.22 6.08 4.94
CA GLY A 111 -11.33 6.69 5.91
C GLY A 111 -9.91 6.91 5.40
N ILE A 112 -9.16 7.73 6.13
CA ILE A 112 -7.75 8.00 5.88
C ILE A 112 -6.99 7.79 7.19
N THR A 113 -5.98 6.93 7.15
CA THR A 113 -5.15 6.57 8.32
C THR A 113 -3.68 6.90 8.06
N VAL A 114 -3.05 7.54 9.03
CA VAL A 114 -1.59 7.74 9.03
C VAL A 114 -0.90 6.45 9.41
N VAL A 115 0.01 5.97 8.58
CA VAL A 115 0.72 4.72 8.82
C VAL A 115 2.13 4.99 9.32
N GLN A 116 2.52 4.26 10.37
CA GLN A 116 3.88 4.22 10.92
C GLN A 116 4.43 2.80 10.83
N ASP A 117 5.73 2.64 10.70
CA ASP A 117 6.42 1.36 10.74
C ASP A 117 7.50 1.40 11.84
N PRO A 118 7.14 1.12 13.11
CA PRO A 118 8.07 1.17 14.22
C PRO A 118 9.20 0.14 14.12
N GLU A 119 8.98 -1.01 13.48
CA GLU A 119 10.03 -2.03 13.29
C GLU A 119 11.16 -1.54 12.39
N GLN A 120 10.85 -0.69 11.40
CA GLN A 120 11.86 -0.07 10.54
C GLN A 120 12.26 1.32 11.02
N ALA A 121 11.66 1.81 12.11
CA ALA A 121 11.83 3.16 12.61
C ALA A 121 11.59 4.23 11.52
N VAL A 122 10.57 4.05 10.69
CA VAL A 122 10.18 4.99 9.64
C VAL A 122 8.69 5.31 9.67
N SER A 123 8.36 6.54 9.30
CA SER A 123 7.00 6.95 9.02
C SER A 123 6.62 6.57 7.59
N ALA A 124 5.44 5.96 7.41
CA ALA A 124 4.97 5.57 6.08
C ALA A 124 4.00 6.59 5.48
N GLY A 125 3.18 6.17 4.54
CA GLY A 125 2.24 7.01 3.80
C GLY A 125 0.91 7.25 4.50
N LEU A 126 -0.06 7.72 3.73
CA LEU A 126 -1.46 7.82 4.13
C LEU A 126 -2.22 6.64 3.51
N TYR A 127 -2.78 5.79 4.34
CA TYR A 127 -3.68 4.72 3.94
C TYR A 127 -5.07 5.28 3.70
N VAL A 128 -5.51 5.28 2.46
CA VAL A 128 -6.85 5.69 2.04
C VAL A 128 -7.66 4.43 1.73
N HIS A 129 -8.84 4.31 2.30
CA HIS A 129 -9.65 3.09 2.19
C HIS A 129 -11.15 3.37 2.12
N GLY A 130 -11.93 2.38 1.65
CA GLY A 130 -13.38 2.45 1.53
C GLY A 130 -13.84 3.22 0.30
N TYR A 131 -13.18 3.01 -0.84
CA TYR A 131 -13.57 3.58 -2.14
C TYR A 131 -13.64 5.12 -2.17
N ILE A 132 -12.70 5.79 -1.50
CA ILE A 132 -12.56 7.24 -1.64
C ILE A 132 -11.96 7.54 -3.01
N PRO A 133 -12.60 8.35 -3.87
CA PRO A 133 -12.05 8.68 -5.17
C PRO A 133 -10.77 9.53 -5.05
N LEU A 134 -9.86 9.36 -5.99
CA LEU A 134 -8.64 10.14 -6.14
C LEU A 134 -8.66 10.86 -7.47
N GLU A 135 -8.46 12.16 -7.43
CA GLU A 135 -8.45 13.05 -8.59
C GLU A 135 -7.10 13.79 -8.65
N SER A 136 -6.57 13.98 -9.83
CA SER A 136 -5.37 14.78 -10.06
C SER A 136 -5.66 16.28 -9.91
N ALA A 137 -4.61 17.10 -9.83
CA ALA A 137 -4.75 18.56 -9.78
C ALA A 137 -5.41 19.14 -11.05
N ASP A 138 -5.36 18.42 -12.17
CA ASP A 138 -5.93 18.83 -13.46
C ASP A 138 -7.37 18.25 -13.65
N GLY A 139 -7.91 17.54 -12.67
CA GLY A 139 -9.27 17.00 -12.70
C GLY A 139 -9.39 15.62 -13.38
N GLU A 140 -8.28 14.94 -13.64
CA GLU A 140 -8.29 13.58 -14.15
C GLU A 140 -8.50 12.58 -13.00
N GLU A 141 -9.44 11.67 -13.15
CA GLU A 141 -9.73 10.66 -12.13
C GLU A 141 -8.79 9.46 -12.26
N TYR A 142 -8.20 9.06 -11.13
CA TYR A 142 -7.56 7.75 -11.01
C TYR A 142 -8.62 6.66 -10.89
N GLU A 143 -8.24 5.42 -11.22
CA GLU A 143 -9.13 4.26 -11.01
C GLU A 143 -9.67 4.23 -9.57
N LEU A 144 -10.98 4.08 -9.42
CA LEU A 144 -11.61 3.94 -8.10
C LEU A 144 -11.20 2.61 -7.47
N ARG A 145 -10.41 2.68 -6.41
CA ARG A 145 -9.91 1.51 -5.67
C ARG A 145 -10.47 1.48 -4.25
N ASN A 146 -10.66 0.27 -3.73
CA ASN A 146 -11.08 0.09 -2.33
C ASN A 146 -10.03 0.64 -1.36
N ARG A 147 -8.74 0.53 -1.72
CA ARG A 147 -7.65 1.02 -0.91
C ARG A 147 -6.40 1.35 -1.74
N TYR A 148 -5.67 2.33 -1.27
CA TYR A 148 -4.39 2.75 -1.84
C TYR A 148 -3.59 3.55 -0.81
N MET A 149 -2.28 3.70 -1.07
CA MET A 149 -1.39 4.45 -0.18
C MET A 149 -0.87 5.70 -0.88
N LEU A 150 -1.09 6.87 -0.27
CA LEU A 150 -0.54 8.13 -0.77
C LEU A 150 0.83 8.44 -0.15
N CYS A 151 1.68 9.07 -0.96
CA CYS A 151 2.98 9.54 -0.51
C CYS A 151 2.85 10.66 0.53
N ARG A 152 3.48 10.48 1.70
CA ARG A 152 3.56 11.49 2.77
C ARG A 152 4.96 12.08 2.93
N CYS A 153 6.02 11.34 2.59
CA CYS A 153 7.40 11.81 2.68
C CYS A 153 7.75 12.87 1.62
N GLY A 154 6.98 12.96 0.53
CA GLY A 154 7.22 13.89 -0.59
C GLY A 154 8.27 13.40 -1.58
N LEU A 155 8.86 12.22 -1.41
CA LEU A 155 9.98 11.71 -2.18
C LEU A 155 9.60 10.62 -3.19
N SER A 156 8.34 10.17 -3.21
CA SER A 156 7.87 9.20 -4.20
C SER A 156 8.17 9.67 -5.62
N ARG A 157 8.54 8.72 -6.47
CA ARG A 157 8.70 8.91 -7.92
C ARG A 157 7.42 8.63 -8.69
N GLU A 158 6.38 8.16 -7.98
CA GLU A 158 5.04 7.85 -8.50
C GLU A 158 3.96 8.66 -7.77
N LYS A 159 4.21 9.96 -7.55
CA LYS A 159 3.22 10.83 -6.89
C LYS A 159 1.91 10.88 -7.67
N PRO A 160 0.77 10.86 -6.98
CA PRO A 160 0.58 10.96 -5.52
C PRO A 160 0.74 9.63 -4.77
N ILE A 161 0.93 8.51 -5.46
CA ILE A 161 1.00 7.16 -4.88
C ILE A 161 2.34 6.95 -4.14
N CYS A 162 2.32 6.15 -3.08
CA CYS A 162 3.53 5.75 -2.35
C CYS A 162 4.28 4.64 -3.11
N ASP A 163 5.59 4.81 -3.27
CA ASP A 163 6.51 3.85 -3.93
C ASP A 163 7.56 3.28 -2.97
N ALA A 164 7.32 3.36 -1.66
CA ALA A 164 8.23 2.95 -0.59
C ALA A 164 9.52 3.80 -0.43
N THR A 165 9.70 4.88 -1.17
CA THR A 165 10.90 5.74 -1.05
C THR A 165 11.10 6.30 0.37
N HIS A 166 10.05 6.35 1.20
CA HIS A 166 10.16 6.74 2.61
C HIS A 166 11.10 5.83 3.42
N VAL A 167 11.24 4.55 3.06
CA VAL A 167 12.11 3.59 3.76
C VAL A 167 13.60 3.93 3.58
N PRO A 168 14.18 3.94 2.36
CA PRO A 168 15.58 4.31 2.19
C PRO A 168 15.87 5.78 2.54
N ALA A 169 14.84 6.64 2.55
CA ALA A 169 14.97 8.03 2.98
C ALA A 169 14.93 8.20 4.51
N ALA A 170 14.70 7.11 5.26
CA ALA A 170 14.53 7.12 6.71
C ALA A 170 13.56 8.24 7.16
N PHE A 171 12.42 8.35 6.47
CA PHE A 171 11.47 9.41 6.75
C PHE A 171 10.87 9.22 8.15
N ASP A 172 11.03 10.25 8.98
CA ASP A 172 10.47 10.33 10.34
C ASP A 172 9.68 11.64 10.47
N ASP A 173 8.42 11.57 10.85
CA ASP A 173 7.55 12.72 11.14
C ASP A 173 7.55 13.11 12.61
N GLY A 174 8.39 12.46 13.43
CA GLY A 174 8.52 12.70 14.87
C GLY A 174 7.46 12.01 15.73
N HIS A 175 6.64 11.10 15.16
CA HIS A 175 5.54 10.42 15.87
C HIS A 175 5.67 8.89 15.86
N ILE A 176 6.87 8.36 15.55
CA ILE A 176 7.13 6.93 15.63
C ILE A 176 7.26 6.54 17.10
N GLU A 177 6.40 5.66 17.57
CA GLU A 177 6.55 5.04 18.90
C GLU A 177 7.81 4.16 18.90
N LYS A 178 8.71 4.44 19.84
CA LYS A 178 10.00 3.72 20.01
C LYS A 178 9.88 2.66 21.07
#